data_703cd613b24ab75ab0ed00523d8ed5b8
#
_entry.id   703cd613b24ab75ab0ed00523d8ed5b8
#
_cell.length_a   1.000
_cell.length_b   1.000
_cell.length_c   1.000
_cell.angle_alpha   90.00
_cell.angle_beta   90.00
_cell.angle_gamma   90.00
#
_symmetry.space_group_name_H-M   'P 1'
#
loop_
_entity.id
_entity.type
_entity.pdbx_description
1 polymer ?
#
loop_
_entity_poly.entity_id
_entity_poly.type
_entity_poly.pdbx_seq_one_letter_code
_entity_poly.pdbx_strand_id
1 'polypeptide(L)'
;MPTAPTRLSAHGRGLKIRLIEPAPPSINILSYGFYPRLGLPLIGAALKAAGHDVRIYAPQAAPIDRDDVASADLIGISTTTSTAPAAYALADELRAAGLPVIIGGPHPTFAPDDALPHADYVARGEGGDGLMLELLEALRGERELESIRGLSFWRDGRPAHNELRERCADLDSLPMPDLSLIVGSQRIHETPIMTSLGCPFDCTFCTVTMMFGRKYRMRSPESVIAELEAKKPSAVFFYDDNFAADKRRLKKLLQMMIDRGITPKWQAQVRTDVARDEELLTLMRRSGCHRLALGFESVDQVTLDSYEKSQTVEDITRAIAALHGHGIKCHGMFVVGADNDTERTAGDIVAFAKRYGIDSLMLNILTPGLGTKQYEMMNGDARVFERRWQFYDGQHVIFAPQNMTASQLQTEVIDGYRRFYSVSHILRPLVRLRFGNALERLWGWLFIHRWQRDPTNRAYLEELEGRSAARGD
;
A
#
# COMPACT_ATOMS: atom_id res chain seq x y z
N MET A 1 -26.63 -20.28 2.27
CA MET A 1 -26.43 -20.85 3.62
C MET A 1 -24.97 -21.24 3.70
N PRO A 2 -24.23 -20.91 4.77
CA PRO A 2 -22.86 -21.36 4.92
C PRO A 2 -22.84 -22.89 4.96
N THR A 3 -22.10 -23.48 4.03
CA THR A 3 -21.82 -24.92 4.01
C THR A 3 -20.95 -25.28 5.19
N ALA A 4 -21.10 -26.50 5.75
CA ALA A 4 -20.22 -27.01 6.80
C ALA A 4 -18.75 -26.92 6.34
N PRO A 5 -17.79 -26.67 7.25
CA PRO A 5 -16.39 -26.51 6.91
C PRO A 5 -15.91 -27.71 6.07
N THR A 6 -15.41 -27.42 4.89
CA THR A 6 -14.84 -28.44 3.99
C THR A 6 -13.63 -29.08 4.67
N ARG A 7 -13.75 -30.33 5.10
CA ARG A 7 -12.60 -31.08 5.63
C ARG A 7 -11.68 -31.45 4.47
N LEU A 8 -10.44 -31.04 4.52
CA LEU A 8 -9.40 -31.49 3.58
C LEU A 8 -9.11 -32.98 3.85
N SER A 9 -8.96 -33.77 2.79
CA SER A 9 -8.66 -35.19 2.96
C SER A 9 -7.29 -35.38 3.62
N ALA A 10 -7.23 -36.18 4.68
CA ALA A 10 -6.07 -36.43 5.53
C ALA A 10 -4.98 -37.28 4.87
N HIS A 11 -4.63 -37.08 3.61
CA HIS A 11 -3.61 -37.88 2.93
C HIS A 11 -2.38 -37.05 2.62
N GLY A 12 -1.34 -37.24 3.38
CA GLY A 12 0.12 -37.14 3.26
C GLY A 12 0.80 -36.41 2.08
N ARG A 13 0.10 -35.65 1.26
CA ARG A 13 0.65 -34.83 0.17
C ARG A 13 0.51 -33.37 0.50
N GLY A 14 1.50 -32.56 0.10
CA GLY A 14 1.41 -31.11 0.15
C GLY A 14 0.14 -30.62 -0.58
N LEU A 15 -0.61 -29.70 0.05
CA LEU A 15 -1.81 -29.11 -0.51
C LEU A 15 -1.47 -28.12 -1.61
N LYS A 16 -2.34 -28.00 -2.61
CA LYS A 16 -2.29 -26.95 -3.62
C LYS A 16 -2.96 -25.70 -3.07
N ILE A 17 -2.19 -24.67 -2.77
CA ILE A 17 -2.68 -23.41 -2.24
C ILE A 17 -2.45 -22.30 -3.27
N ARG A 18 -3.50 -21.58 -3.62
CA ARG A 18 -3.39 -20.45 -4.56
C ARG A 18 -3.72 -19.17 -3.84
N LEU A 19 -2.76 -18.26 -3.84
CA LEU A 19 -2.85 -16.96 -3.19
C LEU A 19 -3.09 -15.90 -4.26
N ILE A 20 -4.06 -15.01 -4.06
CA ILE A 20 -4.50 -14.06 -5.09
C ILE A 20 -4.54 -12.65 -4.54
N GLU A 21 -3.97 -11.70 -5.27
CA GLU A 21 -4.24 -10.27 -5.13
C GLU A 21 -5.24 -9.87 -6.22
N PRO A 22 -6.43 -9.36 -5.89
CA PRO A 22 -7.38 -8.92 -6.90
C PRO A 22 -6.87 -7.66 -7.62
N ALA A 23 -7.21 -7.54 -8.88
CA ALA A 23 -6.94 -6.31 -9.63
C ALA A 23 -7.76 -5.14 -9.07
N PRO A 24 -7.23 -3.92 -9.04
CA PRO A 24 -8.04 -2.76 -8.76
C PRO A 24 -9.11 -2.59 -9.86
N PRO A 25 -10.32 -2.14 -9.49
CA PRO A 25 -11.45 -2.04 -10.44
C PRO A 25 -11.28 -0.93 -11.48
N SER A 26 -10.38 0.00 -11.24
CA SER A 26 -10.06 1.11 -12.14
C SER A 26 -8.56 1.41 -12.14
N ILE A 27 -8.12 2.21 -13.09
CA ILE A 27 -6.74 2.72 -13.09
C ILE A 27 -6.58 3.66 -11.89
N ASN A 28 -5.62 3.33 -11.04
CA ASN A 28 -5.18 4.20 -9.94
C ASN A 28 -3.65 4.29 -9.90
N ILE A 29 -3.12 5.22 -9.11
CA ILE A 29 -1.67 5.47 -9.07
C ILE A 29 -0.88 4.26 -8.58
N LEU A 30 -1.46 3.45 -7.69
CA LEU A 30 -0.84 2.25 -7.16
C LEU A 30 -0.80 1.11 -8.17
N SER A 31 -1.68 1.14 -9.19
CA SER A 31 -1.71 0.14 -10.26
C SER A 31 -0.79 0.46 -11.44
N TYR A 32 -0.17 1.64 -11.44
CA TYR A 32 0.65 2.10 -12.57
C TYR A 32 2.06 1.52 -12.59
N GLY A 33 2.56 1.06 -11.44
CA GLY A 33 3.82 0.32 -11.30
C GLY A 33 3.56 -0.99 -10.59
N PHE A 34 4.24 -2.08 -11.00
CA PHE A 34 4.11 -3.35 -10.31
C PHE A 34 5.07 -3.41 -9.13
N TYR A 35 4.58 -3.06 -7.96
CA TYR A 35 5.24 -3.25 -6.67
C TYR A 35 4.47 -4.32 -5.90
N PRO A 36 4.91 -5.60 -5.94
CA PRO A 36 4.20 -6.68 -5.24
C PRO A 36 4.20 -6.43 -3.74
N ARG A 37 3.03 -6.58 -3.13
CA ARG A 37 2.90 -6.53 -1.68
C ARG A 37 3.54 -7.77 -1.07
N LEU A 38 4.27 -7.59 0.04
CA LEU A 38 5.08 -8.66 0.64
C LEU A 38 4.28 -9.65 1.48
N GLY A 39 3.01 -9.35 1.81
CA GLY A 39 2.19 -10.22 2.65
C GLY A 39 2.01 -11.63 2.07
N LEU A 40 1.55 -11.76 0.83
CA LEU A 40 1.38 -13.07 0.19
C LEU A 40 2.70 -13.80 -0.07
N PRO A 41 3.79 -13.17 -0.55
CA PRO A 41 5.11 -13.80 -0.64
C PRO A 41 5.66 -14.32 0.69
N LEU A 42 5.39 -13.65 1.81
CA LEU A 42 5.78 -14.08 3.15
C LEU A 42 4.94 -15.30 3.59
N ILE A 43 3.61 -15.23 3.46
CA ILE A 43 2.70 -16.35 3.74
C ILE A 43 3.06 -17.55 2.85
N GLY A 44 3.27 -17.30 1.56
CA GLY A 44 3.64 -18.34 0.61
C GLY A 44 4.95 -19.03 0.94
N ALA A 45 5.96 -18.30 1.43
CA ALA A 45 7.23 -18.86 1.88
C ALA A 45 7.04 -19.82 3.07
N ALA A 46 6.21 -19.43 4.06
CA ALA A 46 5.87 -20.28 5.21
C ALA A 46 5.17 -21.58 4.77
N LEU A 47 4.15 -21.45 3.91
CA LEU A 47 3.39 -22.58 3.39
C LEU A 47 4.26 -23.54 2.55
N LYS A 48 5.13 -22.98 1.70
CA LYS A 48 6.09 -23.76 0.91
C LYS A 48 7.09 -24.52 1.80
N ALA A 49 7.58 -23.86 2.85
CA ALA A 49 8.46 -24.50 3.83
C ALA A 49 7.77 -25.65 4.59
N ALA A 50 6.44 -25.56 4.77
CA ALA A 50 5.61 -26.64 5.31
C ALA A 50 5.27 -27.74 4.30
N GLY A 51 5.81 -27.69 3.07
CA GLY A 51 5.66 -28.73 2.04
C GLY A 51 4.44 -28.60 1.13
N HIS A 52 3.80 -27.42 1.08
CA HIS A 52 2.65 -27.15 0.21
C HIS A 52 3.08 -26.65 -1.19
N ASP A 53 2.28 -26.92 -2.23
CA ASP A 53 2.42 -26.34 -3.57
C ASP A 53 1.72 -24.99 -3.60
N VAL A 54 2.51 -23.91 -3.63
CA VAL A 54 2.03 -22.54 -3.54
C VAL A 54 2.33 -21.76 -4.80
N ARG A 55 1.31 -21.06 -5.33
CA ARG A 55 1.47 -20.01 -6.37
C ARG A 55 0.73 -18.74 -5.97
N ILE A 56 1.27 -17.61 -6.39
CA ILE A 56 0.69 -16.30 -6.14
C ILE A 56 0.30 -15.66 -7.46
N TYR A 57 -0.95 -15.26 -7.57
CA TYR A 57 -1.47 -14.52 -8.71
C TYR A 57 -1.65 -13.06 -8.34
N ALA A 58 -0.95 -12.18 -9.06
CA ALA A 58 -1.13 -10.74 -9.02
C ALA A 58 -1.37 -10.26 -10.46
N PRO A 59 -2.56 -9.76 -10.81
CA PRO A 59 -2.93 -9.45 -12.20
C PRO A 59 -2.01 -8.49 -12.93
N GLN A 60 -1.28 -7.64 -12.18
CA GLN A 60 -0.25 -6.77 -12.75
C GLN A 60 0.97 -7.56 -13.28
N ALA A 61 1.25 -8.75 -12.71
CA ALA A 61 2.34 -9.62 -13.15
C ALA A 61 1.89 -10.55 -14.29
N ALA A 62 0.78 -11.26 -14.08
CA ALA A 62 0.22 -12.19 -15.07
C ALA A 62 -1.28 -12.38 -14.83
N PRO A 63 -2.05 -12.72 -15.87
CA PRO A 63 -3.45 -13.13 -15.71
C PRO A 63 -3.57 -14.34 -14.77
N ILE A 64 -4.72 -14.46 -14.12
CA ILE A 64 -5.06 -15.62 -13.30
C ILE A 64 -5.29 -16.83 -14.22
N ASP A 65 -4.56 -17.91 -13.99
CA ASP A 65 -4.80 -19.19 -14.62
C ASP A 65 -5.99 -19.87 -13.93
N ARG A 66 -7.13 -19.87 -14.61
CA ARG A 66 -8.40 -20.38 -14.09
C ARG A 66 -8.36 -21.89 -13.81
N ASP A 67 -7.67 -22.67 -14.62
CA ASP A 67 -7.57 -24.13 -14.46
C ASP A 67 -6.68 -24.47 -13.25
N ASP A 68 -5.58 -23.76 -13.08
CA ASP A 68 -4.71 -23.95 -11.91
C ASP A 68 -5.44 -23.55 -10.61
N VAL A 69 -6.19 -22.44 -10.61
CA VAL A 69 -6.97 -22.00 -9.45
C VAL A 69 -8.10 -22.98 -9.14
N ALA A 70 -8.82 -23.49 -10.16
CA ALA A 70 -9.86 -24.48 -9.98
C ALA A 70 -9.36 -25.81 -9.41
N SER A 71 -8.06 -26.13 -9.56
CA SER A 71 -7.45 -27.35 -9.01
C SER A 71 -6.91 -27.19 -7.58
N ALA A 72 -7.13 -26.03 -6.94
CA ALA A 72 -6.59 -25.74 -5.61
C ALA A 72 -7.39 -26.42 -4.49
N ASP A 73 -6.70 -26.76 -3.41
CA ASP A 73 -7.33 -27.26 -2.18
C ASP A 73 -7.78 -26.11 -1.26
N LEU A 74 -7.13 -24.96 -1.36
CA LEU A 74 -7.46 -23.73 -0.60
C LEU A 74 -7.07 -22.49 -1.40
N ILE A 75 -7.96 -21.50 -1.41
CA ILE A 75 -7.70 -20.17 -1.99
C ILE A 75 -7.52 -19.15 -0.88
N GLY A 76 -6.44 -18.36 -0.95
CA GLY A 76 -6.22 -17.20 -0.10
C GLY A 76 -6.29 -15.91 -0.92
N ILE A 77 -7.13 -14.95 -0.53
CA ILE A 77 -7.25 -13.66 -1.22
C ILE A 77 -6.80 -12.56 -0.27
N SER A 78 -5.85 -11.71 -0.71
CA SER A 78 -5.40 -10.56 0.07
C SER A 78 -5.92 -9.26 -0.55
N THR A 79 -6.66 -8.46 0.24
CA THR A 79 -7.30 -7.25 -0.29
C THR A 79 -7.08 -6.02 0.58
N THR A 80 -6.99 -4.87 -0.10
CA THR A 80 -7.11 -3.52 0.48
C THR A 80 -8.54 -3.03 0.34
N THR A 81 -8.88 -1.88 0.91
CA THR A 81 -10.25 -1.37 0.85
C THR A 81 -10.71 -1.15 -0.59
N SER A 82 -9.89 -0.54 -1.43
CA SER A 82 -10.28 -0.27 -2.82
C SER A 82 -10.39 -1.52 -3.70
N THR A 83 -9.77 -2.63 -3.32
CA THR A 83 -9.86 -3.89 -4.07
C THR A 83 -10.85 -4.89 -3.46
N ALA A 84 -11.51 -4.55 -2.33
CA ALA A 84 -12.43 -5.44 -1.63
C ALA A 84 -13.61 -5.91 -2.52
N PRO A 85 -14.30 -5.05 -3.30
CA PRO A 85 -15.38 -5.52 -4.16
C PRO A 85 -14.92 -6.56 -5.21
N ALA A 86 -13.74 -6.38 -5.78
CA ALA A 86 -13.17 -7.35 -6.72
C ALA A 86 -12.78 -8.66 -6.03
N ALA A 87 -12.26 -8.57 -4.78
CA ALA A 87 -11.96 -9.73 -3.96
C ALA A 87 -13.22 -10.53 -3.63
N TYR A 88 -14.30 -9.84 -3.28
CA TYR A 88 -15.59 -10.47 -2.93
C TYR A 88 -16.22 -11.17 -4.13
N ALA A 89 -16.27 -10.49 -5.28
CA ALA A 89 -16.79 -11.10 -6.51
C ALA A 89 -16.00 -12.36 -6.91
N LEU A 90 -14.68 -12.32 -6.82
CA LEU A 90 -13.83 -13.49 -7.08
C LEU A 90 -14.05 -14.59 -6.04
N ALA A 91 -14.15 -14.25 -4.77
CA ALA A 91 -14.39 -15.21 -3.69
C ALA A 91 -15.74 -15.92 -3.86
N ASP A 92 -16.81 -15.17 -4.17
CA ASP A 92 -18.14 -15.72 -4.42
C ASP A 92 -18.15 -16.70 -5.61
N GLU A 93 -17.45 -16.35 -6.70
CA GLU A 93 -17.28 -17.22 -7.87
C GLU A 93 -16.58 -18.54 -7.48
N LEU A 94 -15.47 -18.45 -6.75
CA LEU A 94 -14.68 -19.63 -6.36
C LEU A 94 -15.42 -20.52 -5.35
N ARG A 95 -16.13 -19.92 -4.38
CA ARG A 95 -16.98 -20.66 -3.43
C ARG A 95 -18.16 -21.34 -4.12
N ALA A 96 -18.77 -20.69 -5.11
CA ALA A 96 -19.82 -21.31 -5.93
C ALA A 96 -19.29 -22.52 -6.71
N ALA A 97 -18.01 -22.56 -7.05
CA ALA A 97 -17.31 -23.70 -7.64
C ALA A 97 -16.89 -24.76 -6.60
N GLY A 98 -17.20 -24.57 -5.31
CA GLY A 98 -16.92 -25.52 -4.24
C GLY A 98 -15.50 -25.40 -3.63
N LEU A 99 -14.77 -24.36 -3.94
CA LEU A 99 -13.42 -24.13 -3.39
C LEU A 99 -13.51 -23.40 -2.04
N PRO A 100 -12.79 -23.84 -1.01
CA PRO A 100 -12.69 -23.12 0.25
C PRO A 100 -11.87 -21.83 0.07
N VAL A 101 -12.38 -20.71 0.59
CA VAL A 101 -11.80 -19.39 0.43
C VAL A 101 -11.54 -18.73 1.79
N ILE A 102 -10.31 -18.23 1.99
CA ILE A 102 -9.97 -17.31 3.08
C ILE A 102 -9.63 -15.94 2.49
N ILE A 103 -10.21 -14.88 3.05
CA ILE A 103 -9.88 -13.49 2.72
C ILE A 103 -9.08 -12.86 3.85
N GLY A 104 -7.99 -12.17 3.54
CA GLY A 104 -7.16 -11.43 4.48
C GLY A 104 -6.70 -10.08 3.94
N GLY A 105 -5.88 -9.39 4.72
CA GLY A 105 -5.34 -8.08 4.36
C GLY A 105 -5.94 -6.91 5.16
N PRO A 106 -5.59 -5.66 4.82
CA PRO A 106 -6.02 -4.49 5.59
C PRO A 106 -7.54 -4.33 5.69
N HIS A 107 -8.26 -4.47 4.59
CA HIS A 107 -9.71 -4.25 4.61
C HIS A 107 -10.45 -5.22 5.54
N PRO A 108 -10.34 -6.55 5.39
CA PRO A 108 -11.04 -7.49 6.27
C PRO A 108 -10.56 -7.46 7.73
N THR A 109 -9.39 -6.88 7.99
CA THR A 109 -8.92 -6.62 9.35
C THR A 109 -9.81 -5.60 10.07
N PHE A 110 -10.23 -4.54 9.36
CA PHE A 110 -11.06 -3.47 9.92
C PHE A 110 -12.57 -3.64 9.65
N ALA A 111 -12.92 -4.46 8.66
CA ALA A 111 -14.31 -4.74 8.30
C ALA A 111 -14.55 -6.26 8.11
N PRO A 112 -14.37 -7.08 9.17
CA PRO A 112 -14.52 -8.53 9.05
C PRO A 112 -15.96 -8.96 8.69
N ASP A 113 -16.96 -8.24 9.19
CA ASP A 113 -18.36 -8.54 8.92
C ASP A 113 -18.77 -8.22 7.48
N ASP A 114 -18.04 -7.32 6.80
CA ASP A 114 -18.22 -7.03 5.38
C ASP A 114 -17.58 -8.14 4.50
N ALA A 115 -16.48 -8.72 4.96
CA ALA A 115 -15.77 -9.78 4.24
C ALA A 115 -16.35 -11.19 4.44
N LEU A 116 -16.85 -11.49 5.64
CA LEU A 116 -17.26 -12.83 6.03
C LEU A 116 -18.42 -13.41 5.20
N PRO A 117 -19.40 -12.65 4.68
CA PRO A 117 -20.41 -13.17 3.75
C PRO A 117 -19.83 -13.76 2.46
N HIS A 118 -18.65 -13.30 2.05
CA HIS A 118 -17.98 -13.67 0.81
C HIS A 118 -16.90 -14.75 0.98
N ALA A 119 -16.62 -15.19 2.22
CA ALA A 119 -15.55 -16.15 2.50
C ALA A 119 -15.98 -17.22 3.49
N ASP A 120 -15.27 -18.35 3.52
CA ASP A 120 -15.42 -19.35 4.55
C ASP A 120 -14.67 -18.94 5.81
N TYR A 121 -13.57 -18.22 5.61
CA TYR A 121 -12.69 -17.72 6.68
C TYR A 121 -12.20 -16.31 6.38
N VAL A 122 -11.98 -15.51 7.42
CA VAL A 122 -11.38 -14.17 7.34
C VAL A 122 -10.17 -14.09 8.26
N ALA A 123 -9.00 -13.77 7.69
CA ALA A 123 -7.78 -13.53 8.44
C ALA A 123 -7.64 -12.05 8.79
N ARG A 124 -7.53 -11.73 10.09
CA ARG A 124 -7.44 -10.36 10.60
C ARG A 124 -6.10 -10.10 11.28
N GLY A 125 -5.60 -8.89 11.07
CA GLY A 125 -4.38 -8.41 11.70
C GLY A 125 -3.11 -8.91 11.05
N GLU A 126 -2.03 -8.90 11.80
CA GLU A 126 -0.69 -9.34 11.41
C GLU A 126 -0.49 -10.84 11.71
N GLY A 127 0.48 -11.49 11.06
CA GLY A 127 0.84 -12.89 11.34
C GLY A 127 0.03 -13.89 10.52
N GLY A 128 -0.33 -13.53 9.30
CA GLY A 128 -1.07 -14.39 8.38
C GLY A 128 -0.34 -15.69 8.02
N ASP A 129 0.98 -15.73 8.10
CA ASP A 129 1.81 -16.92 7.92
C ASP A 129 1.49 -18.00 8.96
N GLY A 130 1.51 -17.67 10.25
CA GLY A 130 1.14 -18.57 11.32
C GLY A 130 -0.35 -18.94 11.29
N LEU A 131 -1.24 -17.96 11.02
CA LEU A 131 -2.68 -18.20 10.93
C LEU A 131 -3.02 -19.22 9.83
N MET A 132 -2.39 -19.10 8.66
CA MET A 132 -2.63 -20.03 7.56
C MET A 132 -2.23 -21.46 7.90
N LEU A 133 -1.08 -21.66 8.58
CA LEU A 133 -0.63 -22.98 9.02
C LEU A 133 -1.60 -23.57 10.04
N GLU A 134 -2.02 -22.78 11.04
CA GLU A 134 -3.01 -23.21 12.05
C GLU A 134 -4.38 -23.52 11.43
N LEU A 135 -4.81 -22.76 10.41
CA LEU A 135 -6.03 -23.07 9.67
C LEU A 135 -5.93 -24.40 8.94
N LEU A 136 -4.80 -24.71 8.32
CA LEU A 136 -4.61 -26.00 7.66
C LEU A 136 -4.65 -27.18 8.65
N GLU A 137 -4.13 -27.00 9.88
CA GLU A 137 -4.30 -27.98 10.98
C GLU A 137 -5.79 -28.16 11.33
N ALA A 138 -6.53 -27.06 11.45
CA ALA A 138 -7.96 -27.13 11.76
C ALA A 138 -8.77 -27.80 10.66
N LEU A 139 -8.46 -27.54 9.38
CA LEU A 139 -9.12 -28.20 8.24
C LEU A 139 -8.83 -29.71 8.15
N ARG A 140 -7.73 -30.19 8.79
CA ARG A 140 -7.43 -31.61 8.98
C ARG A 140 -8.09 -32.22 10.23
N GLY A 141 -8.71 -31.38 11.07
CA GLY A 141 -9.28 -31.82 12.35
C GLY A 141 -8.26 -31.94 13.48
N GLU A 142 -7.08 -31.35 13.33
CA GLU A 142 -5.97 -31.39 14.28
C GLU A 142 -6.02 -30.19 15.28
N ARG A 143 -6.88 -29.21 15.02
CA ARG A 143 -7.03 -27.99 15.82
C ARG A 143 -8.48 -27.47 15.76
N GLU A 144 -8.94 -26.83 16.81
CA GLU A 144 -10.24 -26.13 16.84
C GLU A 144 -10.11 -24.72 16.25
N LEU A 145 -11.10 -24.32 15.40
CA LEU A 145 -11.13 -22.98 14.78
C LEU A 145 -11.10 -21.84 15.81
N GLU A 146 -11.75 -22.04 16.94
CA GLU A 146 -11.85 -21.10 18.06
C GLU A 146 -10.47 -20.78 18.69
N SER A 147 -9.50 -21.66 18.54
CA SER A 147 -8.14 -21.48 19.09
C SER A 147 -7.25 -20.63 18.18
N ILE A 148 -7.65 -20.37 16.94
CA ILE A 148 -6.83 -19.67 15.93
C ILE A 148 -7.00 -18.16 16.11
N ARG A 149 -6.04 -17.52 16.72
CA ARG A 149 -6.05 -16.06 16.90
C ARG A 149 -6.04 -15.34 15.56
N GLY A 150 -6.87 -14.29 15.45
CA GLY A 150 -7.03 -13.49 14.23
C GLY A 150 -7.99 -14.08 13.19
N LEU A 151 -8.54 -15.28 13.43
CA LEU A 151 -9.52 -15.89 12.54
C LEU A 151 -10.92 -15.37 12.84
N SER A 152 -11.69 -15.13 11.77
CA SER A 152 -13.15 -15.00 11.81
C SER A 152 -13.78 -16.04 10.90
N PHE A 153 -14.91 -16.62 11.33
CA PHE A 153 -15.59 -17.69 10.65
C PHE A 153 -17.08 -17.74 11.05
N TRP A 154 -17.85 -18.54 10.35
CA TRP A 154 -19.24 -18.80 10.72
C TRP A 154 -19.36 -19.93 11.75
N ARG A 155 -19.98 -19.65 12.90
CA ARG A 155 -20.30 -20.65 13.92
C ARG A 155 -21.81 -20.64 14.18
N ASP A 156 -22.46 -21.76 13.92
CA ASP A 156 -23.91 -21.93 14.10
C ASP A 156 -24.73 -20.84 13.39
N GLY A 157 -24.28 -20.43 12.18
CA GLY A 157 -24.94 -19.41 11.37
C GLY A 157 -24.72 -17.96 11.85
N ARG A 158 -23.79 -17.73 12.78
CA ARG A 158 -23.43 -16.40 13.29
C ARG A 158 -21.94 -16.13 13.09
N PRO A 159 -21.56 -14.87 12.83
CA PRO A 159 -20.16 -14.49 12.80
C PRO A 159 -19.47 -14.75 14.16
N ALA A 160 -18.32 -15.39 14.12
CA ALA A 160 -17.44 -15.57 15.27
C ALA A 160 -16.08 -14.94 14.97
N HIS A 161 -15.58 -14.12 15.90
CA HIS A 161 -14.34 -13.40 15.78
C HIS A 161 -13.42 -13.74 16.94
N ASN A 162 -12.38 -14.51 16.67
CA ASN A 162 -11.37 -14.80 17.67
C ASN A 162 -10.55 -13.54 18.00
N GLU A 163 -9.90 -13.53 19.15
CA GLU A 163 -8.97 -12.44 19.50
C GLU A 163 -7.87 -12.25 18.45
N LEU A 164 -7.43 -11.02 18.26
CA LEU A 164 -6.32 -10.75 17.33
C LEU A 164 -5.03 -11.41 17.83
N ARG A 165 -4.17 -11.76 16.87
CA ARG A 165 -2.80 -12.21 17.16
C ARG A 165 -1.98 -11.06 17.74
N GLU A 166 -1.05 -11.39 18.62
CA GLU A 166 -0.03 -10.44 19.01
C GLU A 166 0.86 -10.10 17.81
N ARG A 167 1.26 -8.84 17.73
CA ARG A 167 2.17 -8.41 16.67
C ARG A 167 3.54 -9.04 16.85
N CYS A 168 4.14 -9.56 15.80
CA CYS A 168 5.46 -10.15 15.82
C CYS A 168 6.48 -9.14 16.36
N ALA A 169 7.13 -9.45 17.48
CA ALA A 169 8.10 -8.57 18.11
C ALA A 169 9.49 -8.67 17.46
N ASP A 170 9.87 -9.86 17.01
CA ASP A 170 11.13 -10.18 16.37
C ASP A 170 10.91 -10.43 14.85
N LEU A 171 11.15 -9.41 14.03
CA LEU A 171 10.95 -9.51 12.58
C LEU A 171 11.99 -10.40 11.88
N ASP A 172 13.10 -10.74 12.54
CA ASP A 172 14.08 -11.67 11.99
C ASP A 172 13.60 -13.13 12.03
N SER A 173 12.61 -13.42 12.89
CA SER A 173 11.96 -14.73 12.95
C SER A 173 10.97 -14.99 11.81
N LEU A 174 10.55 -13.95 11.08
CA LEU A 174 9.65 -14.10 9.95
C LEU A 174 10.35 -14.76 8.76
N PRO A 175 9.65 -15.59 7.99
CA PRO A 175 10.21 -16.15 6.77
C PRO A 175 10.56 -15.03 5.77
N MET A 176 11.63 -15.24 5.02
CA MET A 176 11.98 -14.33 3.92
C MET A 176 10.91 -14.41 2.83
N PRO A 177 10.31 -13.27 2.39
CA PRO A 177 9.30 -13.29 1.33
C PRO A 177 9.83 -13.91 0.03
N ASP A 178 9.16 -14.95 -0.46
CA ASP A 178 9.55 -15.66 -1.70
C ASP A 178 8.80 -15.09 -2.91
N LEU A 179 9.43 -14.13 -3.60
CA LEU A 179 8.86 -13.51 -4.79
C LEU A 179 8.80 -14.47 -5.99
N SER A 180 9.53 -15.58 -5.98
CA SER A 180 9.50 -16.57 -7.06
C SER A 180 8.16 -17.31 -7.16
N LEU A 181 7.36 -17.29 -6.09
CA LEU A 181 6.01 -17.83 -6.06
C LEU A 181 5.01 -17.02 -6.90
N ILE A 182 5.34 -15.76 -7.22
CA ILE A 182 4.49 -14.90 -8.04
C ILE A 182 4.58 -15.35 -9.50
N VAL A 183 3.46 -15.76 -10.08
CA VAL A 183 3.36 -16.06 -11.51
C VAL A 183 3.65 -14.78 -12.30
N GLY A 184 4.67 -14.81 -13.17
CA GLY A 184 5.13 -13.62 -13.88
C GLY A 184 6.13 -12.75 -13.09
N SER A 185 6.79 -13.30 -12.07
CA SER A 185 7.78 -12.59 -11.22
C SER A 185 8.92 -11.93 -11.99
N GLN A 186 9.23 -12.38 -13.22
CA GLN A 186 10.22 -11.73 -14.10
C GLN A 186 9.84 -10.27 -14.50
N ARG A 187 8.61 -9.84 -14.24
CA ARG A 187 8.16 -8.46 -14.44
C ARG A 187 8.42 -7.54 -13.24
N ILE A 188 8.96 -8.10 -12.16
CA ILE A 188 9.36 -7.29 -10.99
C ILE A 188 10.69 -6.61 -11.30
N HIS A 189 10.63 -5.31 -11.57
CA HIS A 189 11.83 -4.53 -11.91
C HIS A 189 12.57 -3.99 -10.69
N GLU A 190 11.84 -3.71 -9.61
CA GLU A 190 12.40 -3.31 -8.33
C GLU A 190 11.98 -4.33 -7.27
N THR A 191 12.98 -4.94 -6.62
CA THR A 191 12.73 -5.93 -5.58
C THR A 191 12.27 -5.25 -4.31
N PRO A 192 11.05 -5.52 -3.81
CA PRO A 192 10.62 -4.99 -2.53
C PRO A 192 11.34 -5.70 -1.39
N ILE A 193 11.89 -4.93 -0.46
CA ILE A 193 12.55 -5.40 0.76
C ILE A 193 11.93 -4.69 1.96
N MET A 194 11.35 -5.42 2.89
CA MET A 194 10.87 -4.89 4.16
C MET A 194 11.98 -4.95 5.19
N THR A 195 12.27 -3.82 5.83
CA THR A 195 13.26 -3.77 6.91
C THR A 195 12.64 -3.42 8.27
N SER A 196 11.39 -2.93 8.27
CA SER A 196 10.66 -2.56 9.48
C SER A 196 9.15 -2.63 9.27
N LEU A 197 8.40 -2.64 10.38
CA LEU A 197 6.95 -2.54 10.43
C LEU A 197 6.53 -1.55 11.51
N GLY A 198 5.46 -0.79 11.22
CA GLY A 198 4.93 0.23 12.10
C GLY A 198 5.63 1.57 11.95
N CYS A 199 5.08 2.59 12.59
CA CYS A 199 5.60 3.95 12.55
C CYS A 199 5.39 4.60 13.92
N PRO A 200 6.40 5.31 14.50
CA PRO A 200 6.27 5.91 15.83
C PRO A 200 5.38 7.16 15.86
N PHE A 201 5.00 7.66 14.69
CA PHE A 201 4.13 8.83 14.53
C PHE A 201 2.64 8.41 14.51
N ASP A 202 1.74 9.37 14.78
CA ASP A 202 0.29 9.11 14.96
C ASP A 202 -0.55 10.08 14.10
N CYS A 203 -0.16 10.25 12.83
CA CYS A 203 -0.89 11.11 11.90
C CYS A 203 -2.36 10.67 11.79
N THR A 204 -3.30 11.62 11.83
CA THR A 204 -4.75 11.35 11.97
C THR A 204 -5.35 10.50 10.84
N PHE A 205 -4.82 10.61 9.63
CA PHE A 205 -5.29 9.92 8.42
C PHE A 205 -4.60 8.58 8.14
N CYS A 206 -3.53 8.23 8.91
CA CYS A 206 -2.63 7.14 8.54
C CYS A 206 -3.14 5.77 9.04
N THR A 207 -3.29 4.82 8.12
CA THR A 207 -3.70 3.44 8.44
C THR A 207 -2.57 2.56 9.00
N VAL A 208 -1.31 2.99 8.88
CA VAL A 208 -0.12 2.22 9.31
C VAL A 208 -0.15 1.93 10.81
N THR A 209 -0.43 2.95 11.62
CA THR A 209 -0.49 2.78 13.09
C THR A 209 -1.63 1.88 13.53
N MET A 210 -2.73 1.90 12.81
CA MET A 210 -3.86 1.01 13.09
C MET A 210 -3.52 -0.44 12.74
N MET A 211 -2.90 -0.68 11.58
CA MET A 211 -2.53 -2.02 11.12
C MET A 211 -1.33 -2.60 11.90
N PHE A 212 -0.23 -1.85 11.98
CA PHE A 212 1.06 -2.34 12.48
C PHE A 212 1.44 -1.80 13.86
N GLY A 213 0.69 -0.83 14.39
CA GLY A 213 0.94 -0.20 15.69
C GLY A 213 1.99 0.91 15.64
N ARG A 214 2.09 1.63 16.77
CA ARG A 214 3.05 2.72 16.96
C ARG A 214 4.46 2.26 17.33
N LYS A 215 4.62 0.98 17.75
CA LYS A 215 5.94 0.42 18.03
C LYS A 215 6.66 0.15 16.72
N TYR A 216 7.73 0.87 16.46
CA TYR A 216 8.61 0.65 15.31
C TYR A 216 9.43 -0.61 15.55
N ARG A 217 9.16 -1.67 14.83
CA ARG A 217 9.83 -2.97 14.91
C ARG A 217 10.71 -3.13 13.69
N MET A 218 11.90 -3.67 13.87
CA MET A 218 12.94 -3.67 12.83
C MET A 218 13.55 -5.06 12.72
N ARG A 219 13.91 -5.42 11.51
CA ARG A 219 14.85 -6.52 11.26
C ARG A 219 16.26 -6.05 11.60
N SER A 220 17.13 -6.96 11.99
CA SER A 220 18.55 -6.66 12.15
C SER A 220 19.17 -6.25 10.81
N PRO A 221 20.17 -5.37 10.80
CA PRO A 221 20.94 -5.07 9.59
C PRO A 221 21.49 -6.32 8.93
N GLU A 222 21.95 -7.29 9.72
CA GLU A 222 22.49 -8.58 9.31
C GLU A 222 21.47 -9.40 8.51
N SER A 223 20.21 -9.48 8.98
CA SER A 223 19.10 -10.16 8.30
C SER A 223 18.78 -9.50 6.95
N VAL A 224 18.74 -8.17 6.90
CA VAL A 224 18.48 -7.43 5.64
C VAL A 224 19.62 -7.65 4.64
N ILE A 225 20.88 -7.62 5.10
CA ILE A 225 22.06 -7.91 4.26
C ILE A 225 21.99 -9.31 3.69
N ALA A 226 21.65 -10.32 4.52
CA ALA A 226 21.53 -11.70 4.06
C ALA A 226 20.49 -11.83 2.93
N GLU A 227 19.36 -11.11 3.04
CA GLU A 227 18.34 -11.09 1.98
C GLU A 227 18.86 -10.42 0.70
N LEU A 228 19.56 -9.30 0.81
CA LEU A 228 20.15 -8.60 -0.34
C LEU A 228 21.20 -9.47 -1.04
N GLU A 229 22.04 -10.20 -0.28
CA GLU A 229 23.04 -11.14 -0.81
C GLU A 229 22.41 -12.34 -1.50
N ALA A 230 21.32 -12.87 -0.94
CA ALA A 230 20.60 -14.01 -1.52
C ALA A 230 19.88 -13.62 -2.83
N LYS A 231 19.20 -12.47 -2.86
CA LYS A 231 18.39 -12.02 -4.00
C LYS A 231 19.22 -11.31 -5.08
N LYS A 232 20.33 -10.66 -4.72
CA LYS A 232 21.21 -9.87 -5.61
C LYS A 232 20.44 -8.93 -6.54
N PRO A 233 19.53 -8.10 -6.01
CA PRO A 233 18.68 -7.25 -6.85
C PRO A 233 19.49 -6.13 -7.51
N SER A 234 19.16 -5.81 -8.77
CA SER A 234 19.71 -4.62 -9.46
C SER A 234 19.05 -3.32 -8.99
N ALA A 235 17.79 -3.41 -8.58
CA ALA A 235 17.03 -2.29 -8.03
C ALA A 235 16.18 -2.75 -6.84
N VAL A 236 16.06 -1.89 -5.82
CA VAL A 236 15.35 -2.16 -4.56
C VAL A 236 14.36 -1.04 -4.25
N PHE A 237 13.17 -1.42 -3.86
CA PHE A 237 12.27 -0.57 -3.12
C PHE A 237 12.23 -1.04 -1.67
N PHE A 238 12.80 -0.24 -0.74
CA PHE A 238 12.62 -0.50 0.68
C PHE A 238 11.18 -0.18 1.05
N TYR A 239 10.41 -1.24 1.34
CA TYR A 239 8.94 -1.25 1.46
C TYR A 239 8.45 -0.83 2.85
N ASP A 240 9.25 -0.01 3.52
CA ASP A 240 8.97 0.47 4.86
C ASP A 240 8.08 1.72 4.83
N ASP A 241 7.16 1.87 5.78
CA ASP A 241 6.32 3.06 5.92
C ASP A 241 7.12 4.32 6.30
N ASN A 242 8.24 4.13 7.02
CA ASN A 242 9.22 5.16 7.34
C ASN A 242 10.60 4.54 7.51
N PHE A 243 11.34 4.42 6.43
CA PHE A 243 12.63 3.75 6.38
C PHE A 243 13.70 4.35 7.32
N ALA A 244 13.60 5.65 7.61
CA ALA A 244 14.57 6.38 8.41
C ALA A 244 14.10 6.68 9.86
N ALA A 245 13.11 5.95 10.38
CA ALA A 245 12.62 6.20 11.73
C ALA A 245 13.65 5.92 12.82
N ASP A 246 14.52 4.91 12.65
CA ASP A 246 15.73 4.71 13.46
C ASP A 246 16.99 4.99 12.62
N LYS A 247 17.49 6.23 12.71
CA LYS A 247 18.64 6.68 11.93
C LYS A 247 19.93 5.95 12.30
N ARG A 248 20.12 5.54 13.57
CA ARG A 248 21.31 4.83 14.02
C ARG A 248 21.39 3.44 13.40
N ARG A 249 20.29 2.67 13.47
CA ARG A 249 20.21 1.37 12.81
C ARG A 249 20.38 1.49 11.32
N LEU A 250 19.74 2.49 10.70
CA LEU A 250 19.82 2.71 9.25
C LEU A 250 21.26 3.03 8.80
N LYS A 251 21.98 3.88 9.51
CA LYS A 251 23.40 4.14 9.22
C LYS A 251 24.22 2.85 9.25
N LYS A 252 24.01 1.99 10.26
CA LYS A 252 24.68 0.69 10.33
C LYS A 252 24.37 -0.17 9.10
N LEU A 253 23.10 -0.29 8.71
CA LEU A 253 22.69 -1.05 7.52
C LEU A 253 23.35 -0.51 6.25
N LEU A 254 23.29 0.80 6.02
CA LEU A 254 23.85 1.43 4.82
C LEU A 254 25.38 1.29 4.77
N GLN A 255 26.06 1.42 5.93
CA GLN A 255 27.51 1.20 6.00
C GLN A 255 27.86 -0.26 5.68
N MET A 256 27.11 -1.24 6.20
CA MET A 256 27.31 -2.67 5.88
C MET A 256 27.06 -2.95 4.39
N MET A 257 26.06 -2.32 3.76
CA MET A 257 25.87 -2.41 2.31
C MET A 257 27.10 -1.92 1.54
N ILE A 258 27.62 -0.75 1.92
CA ILE A 258 28.79 -0.15 1.28
C ILE A 258 30.03 -1.03 1.45
N ASP A 259 30.31 -1.51 2.67
CA ASP A 259 31.48 -2.33 3.00
C ASP A 259 31.48 -3.68 2.26
N ARG A 260 30.29 -4.20 1.93
CA ARG A 260 30.13 -5.46 1.16
C ARG A 260 29.94 -5.25 -0.34
N GLY A 261 30.00 -4.00 -0.81
CA GLY A 261 29.81 -3.69 -2.22
C GLY A 261 28.37 -3.92 -2.73
N ILE A 262 27.39 -3.96 -1.82
CA ILE A 262 25.97 -4.10 -2.16
C ILE A 262 25.39 -2.71 -2.42
N THR A 263 25.42 -2.27 -3.67
CA THR A 263 24.98 -0.91 -4.05
C THR A 263 23.92 -0.97 -5.17
N PRO A 264 22.77 -1.67 -4.97
CA PRO A 264 21.69 -1.63 -5.94
C PRO A 264 21.16 -0.19 -6.07
N LYS A 265 20.53 0.11 -7.16
CA LYS A 265 19.76 1.36 -7.26
C LYS A 265 18.54 1.24 -6.36
N TRP A 266 18.40 2.09 -5.33
CA TRP A 266 17.28 1.95 -4.41
C TRP A 266 16.51 3.23 -4.13
N GLN A 267 15.26 3.07 -3.71
CA GLN A 267 14.36 4.10 -3.22
C GLN A 267 13.63 3.65 -1.95
N ALA A 268 13.13 4.61 -1.18
CA ALA A 268 12.39 4.37 0.05
C ALA A 268 11.44 5.53 0.37
N GLN A 269 10.50 5.28 1.30
CA GLN A 269 9.67 6.31 1.90
C GLN A 269 10.30 6.81 3.22
N VAL A 270 10.35 8.12 3.39
CA VAL A 270 10.93 8.77 4.57
C VAL A 270 10.13 10.04 4.94
N ARG A 271 10.43 10.58 6.13
CA ARG A 271 9.95 11.90 6.55
C ARG A 271 11.02 12.98 6.30
N THR A 272 10.60 14.25 6.40
CA THR A 272 11.46 15.42 6.17
C THR A 272 12.66 15.50 7.12
N ASP A 273 12.58 14.92 8.31
CA ASP A 273 13.63 14.95 9.32
C ASP A 273 14.93 14.20 8.91
N VAL A 274 14.87 13.38 7.85
CA VAL A 274 16.07 12.77 7.23
C VAL A 274 17.08 13.81 6.78
N ALA A 275 16.59 14.97 6.35
CA ALA A 275 17.41 16.08 5.85
C ALA A 275 18.26 16.80 6.92
N ARG A 276 18.02 16.51 8.20
CA ARG A 276 18.82 17.07 9.31
C ARG A 276 20.10 16.27 9.60
N ASP A 277 20.36 15.20 8.83
CA ASP A 277 21.47 14.28 9.05
C ASP A 277 22.29 14.10 7.77
N GLU A 278 23.29 14.97 7.59
CA GLU A 278 24.19 14.99 6.43
C GLU A 278 24.97 13.69 6.25
N GLU A 279 25.42 13.06 7.35
CA GLU A 279 26.09 11.76 7.30
C GLU A 279 25.16 10.68 6.74
N LEU A 280 23.89 10.64 7.20
CA LEU A 280 22.90 9.69 6.70
C LEU A 280 22.64 9.88 5.22
N LEU A 281 22.47 11.12 4.73
CA LEU A 281 22.28 11.40 3.31
C LEU A 281 23.48 10.97 2.46
N THR A 282 24.69 11.19 2.98
CA THR A 282 25.93 10.72 2.34
C THR A 282 25.97 9.19 2.23
N LEU A 283 25.64 8.48 3.32
CA LEU A 283 25.57 7.02 3.32
C LEU A 283 24.48 6.51 2.38
N MET A 284 23.29 7.12 2.37
CA MET A 284 22.23 6.81 1.44
C MET A 284 22.71 6.91 -0.01
N ARG A 285 23.34 8.02 -0.38
CA ARG A 285 23.84 8.19 -1.75
C ARG A 285 24.92 7.17 -2.11
N ARG A 286 25.85 6.89 -1.22
CA ARG A 286 26.96 5.93 -1.42
C ARG A 286 26.46 4.48 -1.54
N SER A 287 25.39 4.12 -0.83
CA SER A 287 24.78 2.79 -0.89
C SER A 287 23.83 2.57 -2.09
N GLY A 288 23.65 3.61 -2.94
CA GLY A 288 22.84 3.50 -4.16
C GLY A 288 21.48 4.20 -4.15
N CYS A 289 21.17 4.99 -3.11
CA CYS A 289 19.95 5.79 -3.09
C CYS A 289 19.88 6.73 -4.30
N HIS A 290 18.80 6.62 -5.06
CA HIS A 290 18.58 7.51 -6.19
C HIS A 290 17.34 8.40 -6.02
N ARG A 291 16.40 8.00 -5.17
CA ARG A 291 15.14 8.71 -4.91
C ARG A 291 14.69 8.45 -3.48
N LEU A 292 14.10 9.47 -2.86
CA LEU A 292 13.31 9.32 -1.66
C LEU A 292 11.90 9.87 -1.90
N ALA A 293 10.89 9.13 -1.42
CA ALA A 293 9.51 9.57 -1.38
C ALA A 293 9.24 10.19 0.00
N LEU A 294 8.81 11.45 0.01
CA LEU A 294 8.57 12.20 1.24
C LEU A 294 7.09 12.54 1.38
N GLY A 295 6.50 12.18 2.51
CA GLY A 295 5.18 12.63 2.90
C GLY A 295 5.23 14.09 3.32
N PHE A 296 4.97 15.00 2.41
CA PHE A 296 4.87 16.44 2.69
C PHE A 296 3.47 16.81 3.17
N GLU A 297 2.47 16.15 2.65
CA GLU A 297 1.02 16.28 2.88
C GLU A 297 0.47 17.64 2.47
N SER A 298 1.00 18.77 2.96
CA SER A 298 0.53 20.11 2.63
C SER A 298 1.68 21.13 2.53
N VAL A 299 1.41 22.25 1.90
CA VAL A 299 2.27 23.46 1.90
C VAL A 299 1.68 24.56 2.80
N ASP A 300 0.60 24.25 3.50
CA ASP A 300 -0.04 25.11 4.51
C ASP A 300 0.25 24.60 5.92
N GLN A 301 0.71 25.47 6.82
CA GLN A 301 1.09 25.06 8.17
C GLN A 301 -0.11 24.65 9.01
N VAL A 302 -1.26 25.31 8.85
CA VAL A 302 -2.48 25.00 9.60
C VAL A 302 -2.95 23.56 9.27
N THR A 303 -2.89 23.20 8.00
CA THR A 303 -3.22 21.85 7.54
C THR A 303 -2.23 20.81 8.10
N LEU A 304 -0.92 21.10 8.11
CA LEU A 304 0.10 20.20 8.69
C LEU A 304 -0.13 19.96 10.18
N ASP A 305 -0.51 21.00 10.90
CA ASP A 305 -0.80 20.92 12.33
C ASP A 305 -2.07 20.09 12.60
N SER A 306 -3.12 20.25 11.77
CA SER A 306 -4.37 19.47 11.87
C SER A 306 -4.15 17.96 11.62
N TYR A 307 -3.16 17.61 10.83
CA TYR A 307 -2.78 16.20 10.57
C TYR A 307 -1.88 15.60 11.65
N GLU A 308 -1.51 16.34 12.70
CA GLU A 308 -0.54 15.92 13.72
C GLU A 308 0.80 15.46 13.08
N LYS A 309 1.18 16.10 11.95
CA LYS A 309 2.31 15.66 11.14
C LYS A 309 3.67 15.95 11.78
N SER A 310 3.76 16.89 12.73
CA SER A 310 5.00 17.30 13.41
C SER A 310 6.12 17.69 12.42
N GLN A 311 5.80 18.50 11.41
CA GLN A 311 6.74 19.08 10.45
C GLN A 311 6.28 20.47 10.03
N THR A 312 7.21 21.31 9.58
CA THR A 312 6.94 22.65 9.07
C THR A 312 7.16 22.75 7.57
N VAL A 313 6.57 23.78 6.93
CA VAL A 313 6.83 24.07 5.51
C VAL A 313 8.32 24.36 5.26
N GLU A 314 9.03 24.95 6.26
CA GLU A 314 10.47 25.16 6.18
C GLU A 314 11.24 23.82 6.20
N ASP A 315 10.82 22.83 7.00
CA ASP A 315 11.40 21.50 6.97
C ASP A 315 11.28 20.83 5.59
N ILE A 316 10.17 21.07 4.89
CA ILE A 316 9.93 20.57 3.54
C ILE A 316 10.96 21.18 2.56
N THR A 317 11.10 22.51 2.58
CA THR A 317 12.04 23.19 1.67
C THR A 317 13.50 22.80 1.94
N ARG A 318 13.87 22.68 3.22
CA ARG A 318 15.18 22.20 3.66
C ARG A 318 15.43 20.76 3.17
N ALA A 319 14.44 19.88 3.30
CA ALA A 319 14.56 18.48 2.86
C ALA A 319 14.80 18.38 1.35
N ILE A 320 14.06 19.13 0.53
CA ILE A 320 14.24 19.15 -0.92
C ILE A 320 15.66 19.61 -1.28
N ALA A 321 16.13 20.71 -0.67
CA ALA A 321 17.46 21.26 -0.92
C ALA A 321 18.58 20.27 -0.53
N ALA A 322 18.48 19.64 0.64
CA ALA A 322 19.44 18.67 1.13
C ALA A 322 19.52 17.42 0.24
N LEU A 323 18.38 16.87 -0.19
CA LEU A 323 18.36 15.74 -1.11
C LEU A 323 19.03 16.07 -2.44
N HIS A 324 18.72 17.21 -3.03
CA HIS A 324 19.33 17.66 -4.28
C HIS A 324 20.83 17.92 -4.14
N GLY A 325 21.26 18.46 -2.99
CA GLY A 325 22.68 18.63 -2.65
C GLY A 325 23.47 17.33 -2.66
N HIS A 326 22.83 16.22 -2.32
CA HIS A 326 23.41 14.86 -2.36
C HIS A 326 23.13 14.09 -3.67
N GLY A 327 22.49 14.71 -4.66
CA GLY A 327 22.12 14.06 -5.93
C GLY A 327 21.04 12.98 -5.79
N ILE A 328 20.19 13.09 -4.76
CA ILE A 328 19.03 12.22 -4.54
C ILE A 328 17.77 12.93 -5.05
N LYS A 329 16.96 12.23 -5.84
CA LYS A 329 15.69 12.76 -6.35
C LYS A 329 14.65 12.82 -5.23
N CYS A 330 13.80 13.84 -5.29
CA CYS A 330 12.67 14.04 -4.41
C CYS A 330 11.35 13.67 -5.10
N HIS A 331 10.64 12.66 -4.57
CA HIS A 331 9.24 12.39 -4.87
C HIS A 331 8.37 12.97 -3.75
N GLY A 332 7.61 14.03 -4.05
CA GLY A 332 6.75 14.69 -3.07
C GLY A 332 5.35 14.08 -3.06
N MET A 333 4.89 13.61 -1.90
CA MET A 333 3.54 13.10 -1.69
C MET A 333 2.73 14.13 -0.90
N PHE A 334 1.57 14.50 -1.43
CA PHE A 334 0.65 15.49 -0.84
C PHE A 334 -0.75 14.90 -0.72
N VAL A 335 -1.49 15.41 0.25
CA VAL A 335 -2.90 15.08 0.49
C VAL A 335 -3.72 16.36 0.40
N VAL A 336 -4.77 16.37 -0.40
CA VAL A 336 -5.68 17.50 -0.61
C VAL A 336 -7.08 17.11 -0.14
N GLY A 337 -7.78 18.05 0.52
CA GLY A 337 -9.12 17.85 1.06
C GLY A 337 -9.19 17.98 2.58
N ALA A 338 -8.17 18.56 3.21
CA ALA A 338 -8.24 18.99 4.61
C ALA A 338 -9.30 20.09 4.81
N ASP A 339 -9.74 20.28 6.04
CA ASP A 339 -10.82 21.22 6.35
C ASP A 339 -10.44 22.69 6.04
N ASN A 340 -9.14 23.00 6.02
CA ASN A 340 -8.64 24.34 5.65
C ASN A 340 -8.34 24.49 4.14
N ASP A 341 -8.41 23.39 3.37
CA ASP A 341 -8.12 23.45 1.94
C ASP A 341 -9.21 24.19 1.18
N THR A 342 -8.80 24.80 0.08
CA THR A 342 -9.66 25.57 -0.83
C THR A 342 -9.43 25.12 -2.27
N GLU A 343 -10.22 25.65 -3.20
CA GLU A 343 -10.05 25.42 -4.65
C GLU A 343 -8.66 25.80 -5.21
N ARG A 344 -7.82 26.47 -4.41
CA ARG A 344 -6.46 26.87 -4.81
C ARG A 344 -5.39 25.92 -4.32
N THR A 345 -5.69 25.07 -3.33
CA THR A 345 -4.69 24.27 -2.61
C THR A 345 -3.86 23.39 -3.53
N ALA A 346 -4.48 22.65 -4.46
CA ALA A 346 -3.72 21.83 -5.40
C ALA A 346 -2.84 22.69 -6.35
N GLY A 347 -3.33 23.84 -6.77
CA GLY A 347 -2.57 24.82 -7.54
C GLY A 347 -1.34 25.35 -6.79
N ASP A 348 -1.50 25.69 -5.52
CA ASP A 348 -0.42 26.19 -4.65
C ASP A 348 0.63 25.11 -4.40
N ILE A 349 0.22 23.85 -4.18
CA ILE A 349 1.13 22.71 -4.09
C ILE A 349 1.95 22.55 -5.38
N VAL A 350 1.30 22.64 -6.54
CA VAL A 350 1.99 22.54 -7.83
C VAL A 350 2.96 23.70 -8.06
N ALA A 351 2.57 24.92 -7.70
CA ALA A 351 3.46 26.09 -7.78
C ALA A 351 4.69 25.90 -6.87
N PHE A 352 4.49 25.47 -5.64
CA PHE A 352 5.53 25.12 -4.69
C PHE A 352 6.46 24.02 -5.25
N ALA A 353 5.89 22.92 -5.73
CA ALA A 353 6.64 21.80 -6.27
C ALA A 353 7.55 22.22 -7.45
N LYS A 354 7.03 23.07 -8.35
CA LYS A 354 7.82 23.61 -9.46
C LYS A 354 8.89 24.60 -9.01
N ARG A 355 8.58 25.45 -8.03
CA ARG A 355 9.52 26.44 -7.47
C ARG A 355 10.70 25.79 -6.82
N TYR A 356 10.49 24.77 -5.98
CA TYR A 356 11.55 24.08 -5.24
C TYR A 356 12.13 22.87 -5.98
N GLY A 357 11.63 22.55 -7.17
CA GLY A 357 12.22 21.58 -8.08
C GLY A 357 11.92 20.13 -7.71
N ILE A 358 10.78 19.82 -7.08
CA ILE A 358 10.35 18.45 -6.85
C ILE A 358 10.37 17.67 -8.17
N ASP A 359 11.02 16.51 -8.19
CA ASP A 359 11.28 15.74 -9.42
C ASP A 359 10.01 15.06 -9.91
N SER A 360 9.24 14.46 -9.01
CA SER A 360 7.92 13.84 -9.29
C SER A 360 6.96 14.11 -8.13
N LEU A 361 5.66 14.14 -8.45
CA LEU A 361 4.59 14.57 -7.55
C LEU A 361 3.49 13.52 -7.49
N MET A 362 3.00 13.23 -6.29
CA MET A 362 1.75 12.54 -6.01
C MET A 362 0.79 13.46 -5.26
N LEU A 363 -0.40 13.65 -5.80
CA LEU A 363 -1.52 14.36 -5.14
C LEU A 363 -2.58 13.32 -4.78
N ASN A 364 -2.70 13.00 -3.51
CA ASN A 364 -3.78 12.15 -3.03
C ASN A 364 -4.94 13.02 -2.56
N ILE A 365 -6.15 12.55 -2.77
CA ILE A 365 -7.34 13.06 -2.11
C ILE A 365 -7.39 12.42 -0.73
N LEU A 366 -7.67 13.23 0.31
CA LEU A 366 -7.85 12.72 1.66
C LEU A 366 -8.90 11.62 1.65
N THR A 367 -8.45 10.41 1.96
CA THR A 367 -9.34 9.26 2.02
C THR A 367 -9.38 8.76 3.45
N PRO A 368 -10.48 9.03 4.18
CA PRO A 368 -10.63 8.54 5.54
C PRO A 368 -10.66 7.01 5.53
N GLY A 369 -9.51 6.40 5.85
CA GLY A 369 -9.36 4.94 5.90
C GLY A 369 -10.04 4.33 7.13
N LEU A 370 -10.61 3.14 6.98
CA LEU A 370 -11.25 2.42 8.08
C LEU A 370 -10.30 2.30 9.28
N GLY A 371 -10.82 2.56 10.49
CA GLY A 371 -10.09 2.49 11.74
C GLY A 371 -9.18 3.67 12.04
N THR A 372 -9.08 4.68 11.15
CA THR A 372 -8.31 5.90 11.43
C THR A 372 -9.12 6.93 12.21
N LYS A 373 -8.44 7.79 12.98
CA LYS A 373 -9.07 8.94 13.65
C LYS A 373 -9.85 9.81 12.63
N GLN A 374 -9.30 10.01 11.45
CA GLN A 374 -9.92 10.77 10.37
C GLN A 374 -11.25 10.16 9.91
N TYR A 375 -11.31 8.81 9.79
CA TYR A 375 -12.56 8.13 9.43
C TYR A 375 -13.63 8.29 10.50
N GLU A 376 -13.27 8.12 11.77
CA GLU A 376 -14.20 8.24 12.88
C GLU A 376 -14.79 9.65 12.98
N MET A 377 -13.94 10.68 12.85
CA MET A 377 -14.36 12.08 12.83
C MET A 377 -15.33 12.37 11.68
N MET A 378 -14.93 12.09 10.43
CA MET A 378 -15.72 12.41 9.25
C MET A 378 -17.01 11.58 9.15
N ASN A 379 -16.98 10.33 9.61
CA ASN A 379 -18.17 9.46 9.60
C ASN A 379 -19.15 9.87 10.71
N GLY A 380 -18.66 10.30 11.86
CA GLY A 380 -19.47 10.87 12.95
C GLY A 380 -20.20 12.14 12.50
N ASP A 381 -19.56 12.99 11.73
CA ASP A 381 -20.13 14.21 11.14
C ASP A 381 -21.00 13.95 9.89
N ALA A 382 -21.24 12.67 9.53
CA ALA A 382 -21.97 12.26 8.33
C ALA A 382 -21.43 12.85 7.01
N ARG A 383 -20.14 13.18 6.98
CA ARG A 383 -19.49 13.78 5.80
C ARG A 383 -19.12 12.74 4.74
N VAL A 384 -18.89 11.48 5.13
CA VAL A 384 -18.57 10.40 4.19
C VAL A 384 -19.85 9.98 3.46
N PHE A 385 -19.98 10.38 2.21
CA PHE A 385 -21.19 10.13 1.40
C PHE A 385 -21.05 8.90 0.50
N GLU A 386 -19.83 8.49 0.15
CA GLU A 386 -19.57 7.34 -0.71
C GLU A 386 -19.35 6.09 0.16
N ARG A 387 -20.03 4.99 -0.18
CA ARG A 387 -19.95 3.72 0.55
C ARG A 387 -19.39 2.59 -0.31
N ARG A 388 -19.17 2.82 -1.60
CA ARG A 388 -18.57 1.86 -2.50
C ARG A 388 -17.07 1.82 -2.29
N TRP A 389 -16.56 0.74 -1.74
CA TRP A 389 -15.17 0.58 -1.33
C TRP A 389 -14.14 0.79 -2.45
N GLN A 390 -14.49 0.54 -3.72
CA GLN A 390 -13.58 0.76 -4.83
C GLN A 390 -13.06 2.19 -4.96
N PHE A 391 -13.76 3.17 -4.41
CA PHE A 391 -13.39 4.57 -4.47
C PHE A 391 -12.55 5.04 -3.27
N TYR A 392 -12.24 4.13 -2.32
CA TYR A 392 -11.34 4.40 -1.19
C TYR A 392 -9.87 4.18 -1.60
N ASP A 393 -9.41 4.89 -2.62
CA ASP A 393 -8.12 4.68 -3.30
C ASP A 393 -7.17 5.88 -3.28
N GLY A 394 -7.53 6.95 -2.58
CA GLY A 394 -6.74 8.19 -2.53
C GLY A 394 -6.87 9.09 -3.77
N GLN A 395 -7.75 8.73 -4.73
CA GLN A 395 -7.91 9.47 -5.98
C GLN A 395 -9.34 9.91 -6.25
N HIS A 396 -10.30 9.35 -5.53
CA HIS A 396 -11.71 9.72 -5.61
C HIS A 396 -12.14 10.46 -4.34
N VAL A 397 -12.94 11.51 -4.49
CA VAL A 397 -13.51 12.26 -3.37
C VAL A 397 -14.70 11.50 -2.82
N ILE A 398 -14.59 10.97 -1.61
CA ILE A 398 -15.62 10.13 -0.98
C ILE A 398 -16.35 10.82 0.17
N PHE A 399 -16.06 12.08 0.40
CA PHE A 399 -16.59 12.88 1.51
C PHE A 399 -16.91 14.32 1.08
N ALA A 400 -17.70 15.04 1.88
CA ALA A 400 -17.99 16.46 1.68
C ALA A 400 -16.87 17.32 2.30
N PRO A 401 -16.06 18.05 1.50
CA PRO A 401 -15.08 19.02 2.01
C PRO A 401 -15.77 20.20 2.71
N GLN A 402 -15.01 20.98 3.50
CA GLN A 402 -15.55 22.13 4.24
C GLN A 402 -15.71 23.38 3.37
N ASN A 403 -14.71 23.71 2.56
CA ASN A 403 -14.60 25.00 1.88
C ASN A 403 -14.75 24.92 0.36
N MET A 404 -15.16 23.80 -0.16
CA MET A 404 -15.42 23.59 -1.58
C MET A 404 -16.37 22.42 -1.78
N THR A 405 -16.95 22.28 -2.97
CA THR A 405 -17.76 21.10 -3.30
C THR A 405 -16.85 19.88 -3.55
N ALA A 406 -17.43 18.69 -3.45
CA ALA A 406 -16.70 17.47 -3.76
C ALA A 406 -16.21 17.41 -5.23
N SER A 407 -17.01 17.96 -6.17
CA SER A 407 -16.66 18.08 -7.58
C SER A 407 -15.48 19.03 -7.79
N GLN A 408 -15.46 20.18 -7.09
CA GLN A 408 -14.36 21.13 -7.13
C GLN A 408 -13.05 20.49 -6.62
N LEU A 409 -13.07 19.82 -5.47
CA LEU A 409 -11.89 19.10 -4.95
C LEU A 409 -11.36 18.07 -5.97
N GLN A 410 -12.25 17.29 -6.55
CA GLN A 410 -11.86 16.28 -7.54
C GLN A 410 -11.21 16.92 -8.77
N THR A 411 -11.81 18.00 -9.28
CA THR A 411 -11.32 18.75 -10.44
C THR A 411 -9.95 19.38 -10.15
N GLU A 412 -9.78 20.03 -9.00
CA GLU A 412 -8.52 20.65 -8.60
C GLU A 412 -7.36 19.67 -8.52
N VAL A 413 -7.58 18.46 -8.00
CA VAL A 413 -6.53 17.41 -7.96
C VAL A 413 -6.17 16.95 -9.37
N ILE A 414 -7.15 16.71 -10.24
CA ILE A 414 -6.92 16.35 -11.65
C ILE A 414 -6.13 17.44 -12.37
N ASP A 415 -6.54 18.68 -12.22
CA ASP A 415 -5.87 19.82 -12.84
C ASP A 415 -4.49 20.07 -12.24
N GLY A 416 -4.29 19.81 -10.95
CA GLY A 416 -2.98 19.81 -10.31
C GLY A 416 -2.01 18.83 -11.01
N TYR A 417 -2.44 17.60 -11.26
CA TYR A 417 -1.65 16.63 -12.02
C TYR A 417 -1.37 17.14 -13.44
N ARG A 418 -2.37 17.65 -14.17
CA ARG A 418 -2.21 18.21 -15.54
C ARG A 418 -1.23 19.36 -15.59
N ARG A 419 -1.31 20.28 -14.61
CA ARG A 419 -0.42 21.44 -14.49
C ARG A 419 1.01 21.01 -14.18
N PHE A 420 1.23 20.03 -13.27
CA PHE A 420 2.56 19.55 -12.94
C PHE A 420 3.17 18.74 -14.08
N TYR A 421 2.45 17.78 -14.63
CA TYR A 421 2.89 16.92 -15.74
C TYR A 421 2.56 17.51 -17.12
N SER A 422 2.57 18.83 -17.26
CA SER A 422 2.34 19.52 -18.54
C SER A 422 3.49 19.29 -19.53
N VAL A 423 3.19 19.38 -20.83
CA VAL A 423 4.19 19.20 -21.91
C VAL A 423 5.40 20.13 -21.71
N SER A 424 5.17 21.41 -21.37
CA SER A 424 6.25 22.36 -21.11
C SER A 424 7.14 21.91 -19.94
N HIS A 425 6.56 21.32 -18.89
CA HIS A 425 7.30 20.83 -17.74
C HIS A 425 8.02 19.49 -18.03
N ILE A 426 7.50 18.66 -18.95
CA ILE A 426 8.17 17.46 -19.47
C ILE A 426 9.39 17.81 -20.30
N LEU A 427 9.30 18.82 -21.15
CA LEU A 427 10.39 19.22 -22.06
C LEU A 427 11.52 19.97 -21.33
N ARG A 428 11.23 20.68 -20.24
CA ARG A 428 12.21 21.48 -19.48
C ARG A 428 13.48 20.71 -19.05
N PRO A 429 13.43 19.46 -18.54
CA PRO A 429 14.63 18.67 -18.27
C PRO A 429 15.44 18.29 -19.48
N LEU A 430 14.83 18.14 -20.66
CA LEU A 430 15.55 17.80 -21.90
C LEU A 430 16.55 18.89 -22.30
N VAL A 431 16.20 20.16 -22.11
CA VAL A 431 17.11 21.30 -22.36
C VAL A 431 18.35 21.21 -21.47
N ARG A 432 18.26 20.51 -20.31
CA ARG A 432 19.35 20.29 -19.37
C ARG A 432 19.94 18.88 -19.45
N LEU A 433 19.68 18.14 -20.54
CA LEU A 433 20.11 16.76 -20.79
C LEU A 433 19.72 15.76 -19.65
N ARG A 434 18.64 16.04 -18.93
CA ARG A 434 18.10 15.17 -17.84
C ARG A 434 17.00 14.27 -18.37
N PHE A 435 17.32 13.37 -19.27
CA PHE A 435 16.34 12.49 -19.95
C PHE A 435 15.50 11.64 -18.98
N GLY A 436 16.10 11.13 -17.91
CA GLY A 436 15.36 10.34 -16.90
C GLY A 436 14.21 11.09 -16.24
N ASN A 437 14.40 12.39 -15.94
CA ASN A 437 13.33 13.22 -15.36
C ASN A 437 12.21 13.52 -16.38
N ALA A 438 12.57 13.69 -17.65
CA ALA A 438 11.57 13.86 -18.71
C ALA A 438 10.71 12.61 -18.90
N LEU A 439 11.33 11.42 -18.86
CA LEU A 439 10.62 10.15 -18.96
C LEU A 439 9.66 9.94 -17.78
N GLU A 440 10.11 10.20 -16.54
CA GLU A 440 9.26 10.11 -15.36
C GLU A 440 8.04 11.05 -15.45
N ARG A 441 8.24 12.27 -15.92
CA ARG A 441 7.14 13.22 -16.12
C ARG A 441 6.21 12.82 -17.25
N LEU A 442 6.73 12.20 -18.33
CA LEU A 442 5.92 11.64 -19.38
C LEU A 442 5.01 10.50 -18.87
N TRP A 443 5.55 9.65 -17.97
CA TRP A 443 4.75 8.62 -17.31
C TRP A 443 3.62 9.22 -16.48
N GLY A 444 3.86 10.28 -15.71
CA GLY A 444 2.81 10.99 -14.97
C GLY A 444 1.75 11.61 -15.88
N TRP A 445 2.16 12.17 -17.04
CA TRP A 445 1.24 12.68 -18.05
C TRP A 445 0.37 11.56 -18.66
N LEU A 446 0.97 10.42 -19.01
CA LEU A 446 0.25 9.25 -19.51
C LEU A 446 -0.73 8.70 -18.49
N PHE A 447 -0.32 8.67 -17.21
CA PHE A 447 -1.15 8.21 -16.11
C PHE A 447 -2.44 9.02 -16.02
N ILE A 448 -2.38 10.36 -15.88
CA ILE A 448 -3.58 11.18 -15.71
C ILE A 448 -4.52 11.11 -16.92
N HIS A 449 -3.96 11.00 -18.14
CA HIS A 449 -4.77 10.85 -19.32
C HIS A 449 -5.48 9.49 -19.42
N ARG A 450 -4.83 8.42 -18.96
CA ARG A 450 -5.46 7.09 -18.86
C ARG A 450 -6.49 7.04 -17.76
N TRP A 451 -6.19 7.62 -16.60
CA TRP A 451 -7.10 7.69 -15.45
C TRP A 451 -8.43 8.35 -15.85
N GLN A 452 -8.39 9.47 -16.55
CA GLN A 452 -9.57 10.19 -17.01
C GLN A 452 -10.37 9.47 -18.10
N ARG A 453 -9.74 8.57 -18.84
CA ARG A 453 -10.39 7.77 -19.89
C ARG A 453 -10.92 6.44 -19.38
N ASP A 454 -10.56 6.07 -18.17
CA ASP A 454 -11.07 4.85 -17.54
C ASP A 454 -12.59 4.97 -17.35
N PRO A 455 -13.39 3.98 -17.80
CA PRO A 455 -14.85 4.07 -17.75
C PRO A 455 -15.40 4.24 -16.34
N THR A 456 -14.82 3.56 -15.35
CA THR A 456 -15.25 3.62 -13.95
C THR A 456 -14.98 5.00 -13.36
N ASN A 457 -13.78 5.54 -13.59
CA ASN A 457 -13.41 6.87 -13.10
C ASN A 457 -14.28 7.95 -13.75
N ARG A 458 -14.56 7.81 -15.04
CA ARG A 458 -15.38 8.76 -15.79
C ARG A 458 -16.85 8.76 -15.32
N ALA A 459 -17.43 7.58 -15.13
CA ALA A 459 -18.79 7.47 -14.59
C ALA A 459 -18.87 8.11 -13.18
N TYR A 460 -17.85 7.92 -12.35
CA TYR A 460 -17.80 8.53 -11.03
C TYR A 460 -17.74 10.07 -11.10
N LEU A 461 -16.98 10.65 -12.03
CA LEU A 461 -16.93 12.10 -12.21
C LEU A 461 -18.30 12.67 -12.60
N GLU A 462 -19.01 12.02 -13.54
CA GLU A 462 -20.36 12.40 -13.96
C GLU A 462 -21.37 12.32 -12.80
N GLU A 463 -21.30 11.30 -11.95
CA GLU A 463 -22.12 11.18 -10.73
C GLU A 463 -21.81 12.31 -9.72
N LEU A 464 -20.54 12.67 -9.55
CA LEU A 464 -20.11 13.68 -8.61
C LEU A 464 -20.57 15.09 -9.04
N GLU A 465 -20.52 15.39 -10.33
CA GLU A 465 -21.04 16.63 -10.91
C GLU A 465 -22.57 16.71 -10.72
N GLY A 466 -23.30 15.61 -10.96
CA GLY A 466 -24.74 15.55 -10.73
C GLY A 466 -25.13 15.77 -9.26
N ARG A 467 -24.33 15.28 -8.32
CA ARG A 467 -24.54 15.51 -6.87
C ARG A 467 -24.40 16.98 -6.47
N SER A 468 -23.40 17.67 -7.02
CA SER A 468 -23.16 19.09 -6.75
C SER A 468 -24.29 19.95 -7.31
N ALA A 469 -24.77 19.67 -8.53
CA ALA A 469 -25.89 20.37 -9.13
C ALA A 469 -27.22 20.17 -8.36
N ALA A 470 -27.44 18.99 -7.77
CA ALA A 470 -28.67 18.69 -7.01
C ALA A 470 -28.70 19.36 -5.62
N ARG A 471 -27.55 19.75 -5.07
CA ARG A 471 -27.47 20.45 -3.77
C ARG A 471 -27.54 21.99 -3.88
N GLY A 472 -27.47 22.51 -5.11
CA GLY A 472 -27.50 23.97 -5.36
C GLY A 472 -26.22 24.68 -4.94
N ASP A 473 -25.11 23.94 -4.85
CA ASP A 473 -23.77 24.47 -4.50
C ASP A 473 -22.98 24.84 -5.76
#